data_96e97c63a386ab3b9078ab5e04c614d1
#
_entry.id   96e97c63a386ab3b9078ab5e04c614d1
#
_cell.length_a   1.000
_cell.length_b   1.000
_cell.length_c   1.000
_cell.angle_alpha   90.00
_cell.angle_beta   90.00
_cell.angle_gamma   90.00
#
_symmetry.space_group_name_H-M   'P 1'
#
loop_
_entity.id
_entity.type
_entity.pdbx_description
1 polymer ?
#
loop_
_entity_poly.entity_id
_entity_poly.type
_entity_poly.pdbx_seq_one_letter_code
_entity_poly.pdbx_strand_id
1 'polypeptide(L)'
;MSNLNTVLLSGRLARDPEMRHTKTEHRVCRFTVANQGPAQQKVNWLDIAAWDKLGDFIFEYAQKGTFVNLVCRILQVSYKDPSGKPRYKLELVADTAEITANWKPRPGQSPNRKADEEALRMADEYAPPDFSELALDEDPPF
;
A
#
# COMPACT_ATOMS: atom_id res chain seq x y z
N MET A 1 -13.52 20.82 15.13
CA MET A 1 -13.31 19.42 15.55
C MET A 1 -12.98 18.58 14.33
N SER A 2 -11.94 17.78 14.42
CA SER A 2 -11.64 16.81 13.34
C SER A 2 -12.41 15.51 13.57
N ASN A 3 -12.92 14.95 12.48
CA ASN A 3 -13.59 13.67 12.51
C ASN A 3 -12.57 12.52 12.57
N LEU A 4 -13.01 11.38 13.06
CA LEU A 4 -12.19 10.19 13.05
C LEU A 4 -11.98 9.72 11.61
N ASN A 5 -10.73 9.42 11.27
CA ASN A 5 -10.36 8.86 9.99
C ASN A 5 -9.09 8.05 10.17
N THR A 6 -9.26 6.79 10.54
CA THR A 6 -8.15 5.90 10.84
C THR A 6 -8.45 4.49 10.33
N VAL A 7 -7.51 3.94 9.61
CA VAL A 7 -7.58 2.57 9.11
C VAL A 7 -6.35 1.82 9.64
N LEU A 8 -6.61 0.75 10.38
CA LEU A 8 -5.56 -0.13 10.88
C LEU A 8 -5.53 -1.36 9.99
N LEU A 9 -4.39 -1.64 9.41
CA LEU A 9 -4.25 -2.81 8.55
C LEU A 9 -2.84 -3.39 8.61
N SER A 10 -2.75 -4.65 8.28
CA SER A 10 -1.47 -5.35 8.17
C SER A 10 -1.50 -6.28 6.95
N GLY A 11 -0.34 -6.67 6.51
CA GLY A 11 -0.20 -7.59 5.40
C GLY A 11 1.20 -7.59 4.83
N ARG A 12 1.39 -8.34 3.76
CA ARG A 12 2.67 -8.45 3.06
C ARG A 12 2.68 -7.57 1.84
N LEU A 13 3.82 -6.96 1.56
CA LEU A 13 3.98 -6.24 0.30
C LEU A 13 3.87 -7.23 -0.86
N ALA A 14 2.96 -6.95 -1.78
CA ALA A 14 2.75 -7.75 -2.97
C ALA A 14 3.87 -7.58 -4.00
N ARG A 15 4.52 -6.42 -3.98
CA ARG A 15 5.62 -6.04 -4.88
C ARG A 15 6.61 -5.17 -4.12
N ASP A 16 7.78 -4.97 -4.73
CA ASP A 16 8.73 -3.98 -4.21
C ASP A 16 8.10 -2.58 -4.29
N PRO A 17 8.28 -1.75 -3.25
CA PRO A 17 7.73 -0.40 -3.26
C PRO A 17 8.38 0.47 -4.35
N GLU A 18 7.60 1.39 -4.89
CA GLU A 18 8.07 2.36 -5.88
C GLU A 18 8.16 3.75 -5.28
N MET A 19 9.26 4.42 -5.55
CA MET A 19 9.45 5.81 -5.12
C MET A 19 9.28 6.74 -6.32
N ARG A 20 8.51 7.81 -6.12
CA ARG A 20 8.35 8.87 -7.12
C ARG A 20 8.55 10.23 -6.48
N HIS A 21 9.02 11.16 -7.27
CA HIS A 21 9.17 12.57 -6.86
C HIS A 21 8.05 13.39 -7.48
N THR A 22 7.47 14.29 -6.68
CA THR A 22 6.47 15.24 -7.17
C THR A 22 7.17 16.51 -7.70
N LYS A 23 6.43 17.35 -8.43
CA LYS A 23 6.96 18.62 -8.91
C LYS A 23 7.33 19.59 -7.79
N THR A 24 6.74 19.41 -6.61
CA THR A 24 7.02 20.22 -5.42
C THR A 24 8.14 19.65 -4.54
N GLU A 25 8.97 18.78 -5.11
CA GLU A 25 10.11 18.13 -4.43
C GLU A 25 9.73 17.18 -3.28
N HIS A 26 8.47 16.83 -3.16
CA HIS A 26 8.05 15.79 -2.21
C HIS A 26 8.26 14.40 -2.82
N ARG A 27 8.48 13.43 -1.93
CA ARG A 27 8.63 12.03 -2.33
C ARG A 27 7.40 11.24 -1.90
N VAL A 28 6.92 10.38 -2.76
CA VAL A 28 5.83 9.46 -2.44
C VAL A 28 6.28 8.04 -2.77
N CYS A 29 6.17 7.17 -1.76
CA CYS A 29 6.38 5.74 -1.93
C CYS A 29 5.02 5.07 -2.07
N ARG A 30 4.83 4.35 -3.17
CA ARG A 30 3.60 3.59 -3.41
C ARG A 30 3.89 2.11 -3.34
N PHE A 31 3.01 1.41 -2.67
CA PHE A 31 3.13 -0.04 -2.50
C PHE A 31 1.76 -0.67 -2.34
N THR A 32 1.68 -1.94 -2.65
CA THR A 32 0.46 -2.73 -2.53
C THR A 32 0.63 -3.75 -1.42
N VAL A 33 -0.34 -3.79 -0.52
CA VAL A 33 -0.37 -4.73 0.59
C VAL A 33 -1.42 -5.80 0.33
N ALA A 34 -1.02 -7.05 0.44
CA ALA A 34 -1.92 -8.19 0.41
C ALA A 34 -2.44 -8.41 1.84
N ASN A 35 -3.66 -7.98 2.08
CA ASN A 35 -4.35 -8.14 3.35
C ASN A 35 -5.30 -9.32 3.27
N GLN A 36 -5.07 -10.32 4.10
CA GLN A 36 -5.89 -11.52 4.13
C GLN A 36 -6.88 -11.46 5.28
N GLY A 37 -8.15 -11.60 4.93
CA GLY A 37 -9.22 -11.71 5.91
C GLY A 37 -9.25 -13.08 6.61
N PRO A 38 -10.25 -13.33 7.44
CA PRO A 38 -10.44 -14.63 8.07
C PRO A 38 -10.50 -15.76 7.06
N ALA A 39 -10.24 -16.99 7.52
CA ALA A 39 -10.15 -18.18 6.67
C ALA A 39 -11.20 -18.22 5.55
N GLN A 40 -10.78 -18.52 4.33
CA GLN A 40 -11.59 -18.64 3.11
C GLN A 40 -12.07 -17.33 2.48
N GLN A 41 -11.69 -16.17 2.99
CA GLN A 41 -11.98 -14.91 2.32
C GLN A 41 -10.92 -14.57 1.27
N LYS A 42 -11.35 -13.83 0.26
CA LYS A 42 -10.44 -13.33 -0.77
C LYS A 42 -9.42 -12.37 -0.18
N VAL A 43 -8.23 -12.37 -0.75
CA VAL A 43 -7.20 -11.41 -0.40
C VAL A 43 -7.63 -10.01 -0.86
N ASN A 44 -7.48 -9.03 0.03
CA ASN A 44 -7.66 -7.63 -0.32
C ASN A 44 -6.33 -7.05 -0.79
N TRP A 45 -6.32 -6.50 -1.98
CA TRP A 45 -5.15 -5.84 -2.57
C TRP A 45 -5.30 -4.34 -2.32
N LEU A 46 -4.52 -3.81 -1.39
CA LEU A 46 -4.66 -2.43 -0.94
C LEU A 46 -3.46 -1.61 -1.40
N ASP A 47 -3.73 -0.60 -2.21
CA ASP A 47 -2.72 0.34 -2.67
C ASP A 47 -2.58 1.47 -1.67
N ILE A 48 -1.35 1.73 -1.24
CA ILE A 48 -1.05 2.64 -0.15
C ILE A 48 0.04 3.61 -0.59
N ALA A 49 -0.10 4.87 -0.19
CA ALA A 49 0.90 5.90 -0.39
C ALA A 49 1.53 6.30 0.94
N ALA A 50 2.83 6.44 0.97
CA ALA A 50 3.58 6.97 2.11
C ALA A 50 4.45 8.13 1.64
N TRP A 51 4.33 9.26 2.33
CA TRP A 51 4.97 10.50 1.91
C TRP A 51 6.26 10.79 2.68
N ASP A 52 7.21 11.40 1.99
CA ASP A 52 8.47 11.92 2.52
C ASP A 52 9.24 10.90 3.39
N LYS A 53 9.52 11.21 4.64
CA LYS A 53 10.34 10.36 5.52
C LYS A 53 9.77 8.97 5.72
N LEU A 54 8.45 8.84 5.85
CA LEU A 54 7.81 7.55 5.98
C LEU A 54 7.94 6.74 4.69
N GLY A 55 7.80 7.42 3.54
CA GLY A 55 8.02 6.81 2.25
C GLY A 55 9.46 6.32 2.07
N ASP A 56 10.43 7.14 2.48
CA ASP A 56 11.86 6.77 2.45
C ASP A 56 12.13 5.52 3.30
N PHE A 57 11.53 5.48 4.50
CA PHE A 57 11.67 4.35 5.41
C PHE A 57 11.14 3.05 4.79
N ILE A 58 9.95 3.09 4.19
CA ILE A 58 9.36 1.92 3.56
C ILE A 58 10.17 1.50 2.33
N PHE A 59 10.58 2.46 1.51
CA PHE A 59 11.37 2.17 0.32
C PHE A 59 12.72 1.51 0.65
N GLU A 60 13.36 1.95 1.74
CA GLU A 60 14.67 1.42 2.15
C GLU A 60 14.57 0.05 2.81
N TYR A 61 13.58 -0.17 3.66
CA TYR A 61 13.54 -1.36 4.51
C TYR A 61 12.53 -2.43 4.10
N ALA A 62 11.54 -2.10 3.27
CA ALA A 62 10.54 -3.03 2.84
C ALA A 62 10.80 -3.49 1.40
N GLN A 63 10.47 -4.75 1.15
CA GLN A 63 10.54 -5.35 -0.17
C GLN A 63 9.35 -6.30 -0.36
N LYS A 64 9.20 -6.86 -1.55
CA LYS A 64 8.18 -7.88 -1.80
C LYS A 64 8.21 -8.97 -0.72
N GLY A 65 7.07 -9.23 -0.11
CA GLY A 65 6.92 -10.25 0.93
C GLY A 65 7.15 -9.75 2.36
N THR A 66 7.65 -8.54 2.55
CA THR A 66 7.81 -7.96 3.89
C THR A 66 6.46 -7.73 4.53
N PHE A 67 6.31 -8.15 5.79
CA PHE A 67 5.10 -7.94 6.55
C PHE A 67 5.14 -6.58 7.24
N VAL A 68 4.09 -5.79 7.08
CA VAL A 68 3.99 -4.45 7.64
C VAL A 68 2.70 -4.28 8.43
N ASN A 69 2.78 -3.48 9.49
CA ASN A 69 1.62 -2.98 10.23
C ASN A 69 1.50 -1.50 9.94
N LEU A 70 0.31 -1.06 9.54
CA LEU A 70 0.08 0.30 9.07
C LEU A 70 -1.06 0.96 9.82
N VAL A 71 -0.88 2.22 10.14
CA VAL A 71 -1.96 3.13 10.52
C VAL A 71 -2.12 4.11 9.37
N CYS A 72 -3.28 4.09 8.75
CA CYS A 72 -3.56 4.90 7.56
C CYS A 72 -4.78 5.79 7.79
N ARG A 73 -5.01 6.68 6.86
CA ARG A 73 -6.27 7.41 6.71
C ARG A 73 -6.74 7.29 5.27
N ILE A 74 -8.04 7.46 5.08
CA ILE A 74 -8.67 7.44 3.77
C ILE A 74 -8.80 8.87 3.27
N LEU A 75 -8.38 9.10 2.03
CA LEU A 75 -8.58 10.37 1.33
C LEU A 75 -9.44 10.13 0.10
N GLN A 76 -10.32 11.06 -0.17
CA GLN A 76 -11.02 11.11 -1.44
C GLN A 76 -10.24 12.01 -2.40
N VAL A 77 -9.78 11.43 -3.50
CA VAL A 77 -9.00 12.11 -4.51
C VAL A 77 -9.83 12.22 -5.78
N SER A 78 -9.88 13.40 -6.38
CA SER A 78 -10.52 13.59 -7.67
C SER A 78 -9.51 13.46 -8.80
N TYR A 79 -9.93 12.85 -9.89
CA TYR A 79 -9.15 12.76 -11.12
C TYR A 79 -10.06 12.87 -12.32
N LYS A 80 -9.50 13.17 -13.49
CA LYS A 80 -10.26 13.21 -14.74
C LYS A 80 -10.05 11.90 -15.49
N ASP A 81 -11.16 11.29 -15.91
CA ASP A 81 -11.08 10.12 -16.76
C ASP A 81 -10.66 10.50 -18.20
N PRO A 82 -10.37 9.53 -19.08
CA PRO A 82 -10.00 9.82 -20.48
C PRO A 82 -11.04 10.61 -21.24
N SER A 83 -12.30 10.58 -20.82
CA SER A 83 -13.38 11.36 -21.44
C SER A 83 -13.52 12.79 -20.87
N GLY A 84 -12.66 13.16 -19.89
CA GLY A 84 -12.67 14.47 -19.27
C GLY A 84 -13.66 14.66 -18.13
N LYS A 85 -14.39 13.61 -17.74
CA LYS A 85 -15.35 13.67 -16.63
C LYS A 85 -14.63 13.54 -15.29
N PRO A 86 -15.04 14.34 -14.27
CA PRO A 86 -14.47 14.18 -12.94
C PRO A 86 -14.89 12.84 -12.33
N ARG A 87 -13.91 12.14 -11.78
CA ARG A 87 -14.10 10.90 -11.04
C ARG A 87 -13.48 11.02 -9.66
N TYR A 88 -13.96 10.22 -8.73
CA TYR A 88 -13.46 10.19 -7.36
C TYR A 88 -12.91 8.80 -7.05
N LYS A 89 -11.83 8.78 -6.31
CA LYS A 89 -11.18 7.56 -5.86
C LYS A 89 -10.83 7.68 -4.39
N LEU A 90 -10.97 6.59 -3.65
CA LEU A 90 -10.47 6.52 -2.28
C LEU A 90 -9.00 6.08 -2.31
N GLU A 91 -8.18 6.81 -1.59
CA GLU A 91 -6.76 6.51 -1.46
C GLU A 91 -6.41 6.34 0.01
N LEU A 92 -5.58 5.32 0.31
CA LEU A 92 -5.04 5.09 1.64
C LEU A 92 -3.67 5.76 1.74
N VAL A 93 -3.52 6.61 2.75
CA VAL A 93 -2.25 7.28 3.04
C VAL A 93 -1.75 6.80 4.39
N ALA A 94 -0.54 6.25 4.43
CA ALA A 94 0.05 5.78 5.66
C ALA A 94 0.50 6.96 6.54
N ASP A 95 0.10 6.93 7.80
CA ASP A 95 0.57 7.86 8.82
C ASP A 95 1.70 7.26 9.65
N THR A 96 1.63 5.96 9.89
CA THR A 96 2.62 5.22 10.66
C THR A 96 2.80 3.84 10.05
N ALA A 97 4.03 3.35 10.02
CA ALA A 97 4.34 2.01 9.55
C ALA A 97 5.32 1.33 10.50
N GLU A 98 5.05 0.07 10.76
CA GLU A 98 5.96 -0.81 11.47
C GLU A 98 6.30 -1.98 10.55
N ILE A 99 7.59 -2.18 10.33
CA ILE A 99 8.07 -3.30 9.53
C ILE A 99 8.51 -4.38 10.49
N THR A 100 7.81 -5.51 10.47
CA THR A 100 8.29 -6.69 11.15
C THR A 100 9.45 -7.27 10.35
N ALA A 101 10.51 -7.70 11.02
CA ALA A 101 11.72 -8.20 10.38
C ALA A 101 11.37 -9.15 9.22
N ASN A 102 12.19 -9.13 8.16
CA ASN A 102 12.03 -9.96 6.97
C ASN A 102 11.88 -11.43 7.39
N TRP A 103 10.67 -11.76 7.78
CA TRP A 103 10.36 -13.08 8.25
C TRP A 103 10.23 -14.01 7.04
N LYS A 104 11.24 -14.83 6.87
CA LYS A 104 11.11 -15.98 5.98
C LYS A 104 10.48 -17.09 6.81
N PRO A 105 9.25 -17.53 6.48
CA PRO A 105 8.66 -18.62 7.23
C PRO A 105 9.58 -19.82 7.19
N ARG A 106 9.99 -20.27 8.35
CA ARG A 106 10.69 -21.56 8.44
C ARG A 106 9.71 -22.66 8.01
N PRO A 107 10.14 -23.64 7.23
CA PRO A 107 9.28 -24.73 6.85
C PRO A 107 8.57 -25.32 8.08
N GLY A 108 7.23 -25.29 8.10
CA GLY A 108 6.41 -25.88 9.15
C GLY A 108 6.00 -24.97 10.30
N GLN A 109 6.37 -23.67 10.34
CA GLN A 109 6.09 -22.80 11.48
C GLN A 109 4.94 -21.80 11.30
N SER A 110 4.40 -21.65 10.10
CA SER A 110 3.27 -20.74 9.89
C SER A 110 1.97 -21.50 9.81
N PRO A 111 0.97 -21.21 10.64
CA PRO A 111 -0.35 -21.81 10.49
C PRO A 111 -1.04 -21.43 9.17
N ASN A 112 -0.57 -20.39 8.48
CA ASN A 112 -1.15 -19.88 7.23
C ASN A 112 -0.18 -19.92 6.04
N ARG A 113 0.84 -20.76 6.09
CA ARG A 113 1.86 -20.85 5.06
C ARG A 113 1.29 -20.99 3.64
N LYS A 114 0.30 -21.87 3.46
CA LYS A 114 -0.33 -22.08 2.15
C LYS A 114 -1.05 -20.84 1.67
N ALA A 115 -1.72 -20.13 2.57
CA ALA A 115 -2.42 -18.90 2.25
C ALA A 115 -1.44 -17.76 1.89
N ASP A 116 -0.32 -17.65 2.60
CA ASP A 116 0.72 -16.65 2.32
C ASP A 116 1.40 -16.92 0.96
N GLU A 117 1.73 -18.17 0.67
CA GLU A 117 2.33 -18.57 -0.61
C GLU A 117 1.35 -18.36 -1.76
N GLU A 118 0.07 -18.68 -1.56
CA GLU A 118 -0.97 -18.46 -2.56
C GLU A 118 -1.20 -16.97 -2.81
N ALA A 119 -1.23 -16.15 -1.75
CA ALA A 119 -1.36 -14.70 -1.88
C ALA A 119 -0.18 -14.10 -2.67
N LEU A 120 1.06 -14.51 -2.38
CA LEU A 120 2.23 -14.04 -3.10
C LEU A 120 2.23 -14.49 -4.57
N ARG A 121 1.74 -15.70 -4.85
CA ARG A 121 1.60 -16.19 -6.22
C ARG A 121 0.53 -15.40 -6.99
N MET A 122 -0.60 -15.12 -6.37
CA MET A 122 -1.66 -14.28 -6.95
C MET A 122 -1.18 -12.85 -7.19
N ALA A 123 -0.26 -12.35 -6.35
CA ALA A 123 0.32 -11.03 -6.52
C ALA A 123 1.10 -10.89 -7.84
N ASP A 124 1.72 -11.96 -8.32
CA ASP A 124 2.43 -11.95 -9.60
C ASP A 124 1.46 -11.82 -10.78
N GLU A 125 0.20 -12.24 -10.61
CA GLU A 125 -0.87 -12.10 -11.60
C GLU A 125 -1.61 -10.76 -11.48
N TYR A 126 -1.47 -10.07 -10.35
CA TYR A 126 -2.12 -8.79 -10.12
C TYR A 126 -1.43 -7.67 -10.91
N ALA A 127 -2.17 -7.05 -11.82
CA ALA A 127 -1.71 -5.86 -12.51
C ALA A 127 -2.01 -4.63 -11.63
N PRO A 128 -1.00 -3.94 -11.07
CA PRO A 128 -1.24 -2.75 -10.28
C PRO A 128 -1.86 -1.65 -11.15
N PRO A 129 -2.71 -0.78 -10.58
CA PRO A 129 -3.20 0.37 -11.31
C PRO A 129 -2.03 1.25 -11.75
N ASP A 130 -2.19 1.90 -12.89
CA ASP A 130 -1.18 2.85 -13.36
C ASP A 130 -1.24 4.10 -12.48
N PHE A 131 -0.27 4.24 -11.61
CA PHE A 131 -0.15 5.40 -10.72
C PHE A 131 0.29 6.67 -11.45
N SER A 132 0.65 6.59 -12.74
CA SER A 132 1.04 7.76 -13.52
C SER A 132 -0.12 8.74 -13.74
N GLU A 133 -1.36 8.24 -13.72
CA GLU A 133 -2.56 9.06 -13.85
C GLU A 133 -3.00 9.73 -12.54
N LEU A 134 -2.47 9.28 -11.41
CA LEU A 134 -2.74 9.94 -10.14
C LEU A 134 -1.98 11.27 -10.11
N ALA A 135 -2.65 12.32 -9.65
CA ALA A 135 -2.09 13.67 -9.58
C ALA A 135 -0.90 13.73 -8.63
N LEU A 136 0.26 13.25 -9.10
CA LEU A 136 1.52 13.31 -8.36
C LEU A 136 2.07 14.74 -8.26
N ASP A 137 1.37 15.68 -8.87
CA ASP A 137 1.73 17.08 -8.89
C ASP A 137 1.13 17.88 -7.73
N GLU A 138 0.28 17.26 -6.94
CA GLU A 138 -0.34 17.89 -5.78
C GLU A 138 0.53 17.76 -4.54
N ASP A 139 0.42 18.75 -3.66
CA ASP A 139 1.11 18.74 -2.37
C ASP A 139 0.64 17.56 -1.50
N PRO A 140 1.50 17.09 -0.55
CA PRO A 140 1.09 16.05 0.40
C PRO A 140 -0.18 16.45 1.15
N PRO A 141 -1.07 15.49 1.46
CA PRO A 141 -2.36 15.76 2.09
C PRO A 141 -2.27 16.09 3.60
N PHE A 142 -1.13 16.61 4.04
CA PHE A 142 -0.91 17.00 5.44
C PHE A 142 -0.21 18.35 5.57
#